data_ba0ebd6044ed4ce6898bd252691183d9
#
_entry.id   ba0ebd6044ed4ce6898bd252691183d9
#
_cell.length_a   1.000
_cell.length_b   1.000
_cell.length_c   1.000
_cell.angle_alpha   90.00
_cell.angle_beta   90.00
_cell.angle_gamma   90.00
#
_symmetry.space_group_name_H-M   'P 1'
#
loop_
_entity.id
_entity.type
_entity.pdbx_description
1 polymer ?
#
loop_
_entity_poly.entity_id
_entity_poly.type
_entity_poly.pdbx_seq_one_letter_code
_entity_poly.pdbx_strand_id
1 'polypeptide(L)'
;MTNDFNPVEMAKSSKTFCIFPWIQQYVGPPGDVKPCCVYDNQDEIGSLKENTLAEIWNNDKTKQMRLNFLNGIEEPSCSICNRRSELGHAHKNEYNRMFFESDEEIQKIVASTNTDGSLDEHKLYYIDVRYNNLCNLSCRSCAPHFSTSWVMDHRKLYNLAERRDKDDGYQFPGKTEGQALEEIIPHLATAKMIYFAGGEPLMQKEHYEVLNKLIEFGNTDLEIRYNTNFS
;
A
#
# COMPACT_ATOMS: atom_id res chain seq x y z
N MET A 1 -18.18 -32.54 -11.95
CA MET A 1 -17.43 -31.49 -12.69
C MET A 1 -16.50 -30.87 -11.67
N THR A 2 -15.24 -31.29 -11.69
CA THR A 2 -14.20 -30.64 -10.88
C THR A 2 -14.02 -29.26 -11.47
N ASN A 3 -14.53 -28.24 -10.79
CA ASN A 3 -14.20 -26.86 -11.13
C ASN A 3 -12.71 -26.72 -10.75
N ASP A 4 -11.83 -26.89 -11.72
CA ASP A 4 -10.40 -26.75 -11.48
C ASP A 4 -10.14 -25.27 -11.12
N PHE A 5 -9.97 -25.00 -9.82
CA PHE A 5 -9.60 -23.67 -9.32
C PHE A 5 -8.24 -23.31 -9.91
N ASN A 6 -8.26 -22.42 -10.93
CA ASN A 6 -7.07 -21.95 -11.62
C ASN A 6 -7.00 -20.42 -11.49
N PRO A 7 -6.33 -19.88 -10.43
CA PRO A 7 -6.29 -18.46 -10.16
C PRO A 7 -5.74 -17.62 -11.33
N VAL A 8 -4.78 -18.14 -12.09
CA VAL A 8 -4.19 -17.38 -13.22
C VAL A 8 -5.20 -17.20 -14.35
N GLU A 9 -5.92 -18.25 -14.73
CA GLU A 9 -6.93 -18.14 -15.78
C GLU A 9 -8.15 -17.31 -15.31
N MET A 10 -8.51 -17.42 -14.03
CA MET A 10 -9.53 -16.57 -13.41
C MET A 10 -9.10 -15.11 -13.45
N ALA A 11 -7.86 -14.79 -13.09
CA ALA A 11 -7.30 -13.42 -13.13
C ALA A 11 -7.31 -12.85 -14.55
N LYS A 12 -6.89 -13.63 -15.56
CA LYS A 12 -6.88 -13.21 -16.97
C LYS A 12 -8.28 -12.92 -17.53
N SER A 13 -9.29 -13.65 -17.05
CA SER A 13 -10.68 -13.49 -17.50
C SER A 13 -11.45 -12.42 -16.72
N SER A 14 -10.97 -12.03 -15.54
CA SER A 14 -11.64 -11.10 -14.65
C SER A 14 -11.46 -9.64 -15.06
N LYS A 15 -12.56 -8.92 -15.28
CA LYS A 15 -12.56 -7.47 -15.54
C LYS A 15 -12.23 -6.63 -14.31
N THR A 16 -12.41 -7.19 -13.12
CA THR A 16 -12.16 -6.49 -11.85
C THR A 16 -10.78 -6.78 -11.28
N PHE A 17 -10.03 -7.71 -11.89
CA PHE A 17 -8.73 -8.13 -11.39
C PHE A 17 -7.78 -6.95 -11.14
N CYS A 18 -7.10 -7.00 -10.01
CA CYS A 18 -6.05 -6.08 -9.60
C CYS A 18 -4.97 -6.87 -8.87
N ILE A 19 -3.73 -6.73 -9.31
CA ILE A 19 -2.59 -7.48 -8.79
C ILE A 19 -2.19 -7.10 -7.36
N PHE A 20 -2.56 -5.92 -6.88
CA PHE A 20 -2.06 -5.38 -5.61
C PHE A 20 -2.23 -6.29 -4.39
N PRO A 21 -3.36 -6.97 -4.15
CA PRO A 21 -3.51 -7.85 -3.00
C PRO A 21 -2.54 -9.06 -2.97
N TRP A 22 -1.79 -9.28 -4.04
CA TRP A 22 -0.78 -10.35 -4.14
C TRP A 22 0.66 -9.85 -4.00
N ILE A 23 0.88 -8.53 -4.09
CA ILE A 23 2.24 -7.97 -4.16
C ILE A 23 2.48 -6.79 -3.23
N GLN A 24 1.43 -6.22 -2.62
CA GLN A 24 1.50 -4.96 -1.89
C GLN A 24 0.57 -4.94 -0.68
N GLN A 25 1.01 -4.19 0.33
CA GLN A 25 0.17 -3.60 1.38
C GLN A 25 0.59 -2.13 1.51
N TYR A 26 -0.32 -1.21 1.16
CA TYR A 26 -0.13 0.21 1.43
C TYR A 26 -0.30 0.46 2.93
N VAL A 27 0.58 1.26 3.50
CA VAL A 27 0.48 1.69 4.91
C VAL A 27 0.47 3.21 4.98
N GLY A 28 -0.63 3.78 5.47
CA GLY A 28 -0.78 5.21 5.69
C GLY A 28 -0.19 5.69 7.02
N PRO A 29 0.11 7.00 7.19
CA PRO A 29 0.66 7.52 8.44
C PRO A 29 -0.21 7.29 9.68
N PRO A 30 -1.56 7.26 9.60
CA PRO A 30 -2.40 6.89 10.74
C PRO A 30 -2.32 5.42 11.15
N GLY A 31 -1.73 4.55 10.31
CA GLY A 31 -1.61 3.11 10.52
C GLY A 31 -2.62 2.27 9.74
N ASP A 32 -3.45 2.90 8.93
CA ASP A 32 -4.38 2.22 8.03
C ASP A 32 -3.61 1.41 6.99
N VAL A 33 -3.98 0.13 6.85
CA VAL A 33 -3.43 -0.77 5.83
C VAL A 33 -4.48 -1.00 4.76
N LYS A 34 -4.09 -0.82 3.50
CA LYS A 34 -4.96 -0.92 2.32
C LYS A 34 -4.29 -1.73 1.22
N PRO A 35 -5.04 -2.24 0.23
CA PRO A 35 -4.44 -2.92 -0.92
C PRO A 35 -3.64 -1.95 -1.81
N CYS A 36 -3.99 -0.66 -1.83
CA CYS A 36 -3.25 0.39 -2.54
C CYS A 36 -3.63 1.79 -2.06
N CYS A 37 -2.86 2.81 -2.43
CA CYS A 37 -3.09 4.21 -2.07
C CYS A 37 -4.34 4.85 -2.69
N VAL A 38 -4.99 4.20 -3.66
CA VAL A 38 -6.21 4.69 -4.34
C VAL A 38 -7.49 4.03 -3.77
N TYR A 39 -7.35 3.07 -2.87
CA TYR A 39 -8.47 2.44 -2.16
C TYR A 39 -9.23 3.49 -1.35
N ASP A 40 -10.53 3.31 -1.13
CA ASP A 40 -11.35 4.30 -0.42
C ASP A 40 -10.72 4.69 0.92
N ASN A 41 -10.65 5.99 1.18
CA ASN A 41 -10.04 6.51 2.41
C ASN A 41 -10.84 6.22 3.68
N GLN A 42 -12.09 5.81 3.54
CA GLN A 42 -12.95 5.44 4.66
C GLN A 42 -12.97 3.93 4.92
N ASP A 43 -12.19 3.16 4.15
CA ASP A 43 -12.10 1.71 4.30
C ASP A 43 -10.63 1.26 4.38
N GLU A 44 -10.40 0.18 5.09
CA GLU A 44 -9.09 -0.42 5.29
C GLU A 44 -9.19 -1.95 5.41
N ILE A 45 -8.13 -2.65 5.06
CA ILE A 45 -8.07 -4.11 5.27
C ILE A 45 -7.50 -4.48 6.64
N GLY A 46 -6.94 -3.53 7.35
CA GLY A 46 -6.42 -3.69 8.71
C GLY A 46 -5.68 -2.46 9.19
N SER A 47 -5.16 -2.51 10.41
CA SER A 47 -4.37 -1.44 11.01
C SER A 47 -3.07 -1.95 11.59
N LEU A 48 -1.96 -1.32 11.26
CA LEU A 48 -0.64 -1.66 11.82
C LEU A 48 -0.52 -1.32 13.30
N LYS A 49 -1.45 -0.52 13.83
CA LYS A 49 -1.58 -0.26 15.27
C LYS A 49 -2.20 -1.44 16.04
N GLU A 50 -2.83 -2.36 15.34
CA GLU A 50 -3.51 -3.51 15.95
C GLU A 50 -2.84 -4.82 15.57
N ASN A 51 -2.46 -4.97 14.31
CA ASN A 51 -1.96 -6.20 13.70
C ASN A 51 -0.59 -5.97 13.06
N THR A 52 0.12 -7.04 12.77
CA THR A 52 1.28 -7.05 11.86
C THR A 52 0.84 -7.09 10.40
N LEU A 53 1.72 -6.70 9.47
CA LEU A 53 1.44 -6.83 8.03
C LEU A 53 1.21 -8.30 7.64
N ALA A 54 1.93 -9.23 8.27
CA ALA A 54 1.76 -10.67 8.02
C ALA A 54 0.37 -11.18 8.46
N GLU A 55 -0.17 -10.72 9.60
CA GLU A 55 -1.53 -11.06 10.03
C GLU A 55 -2.58 -10.48 9.08
N ILE A 56 -2.39 -9.23 8.62
CA ILE A 56 -3.31 -8.57 7.69
C ILE A 56 -3.28 -9.25 6.31
N TRP A 57 -2.12 -9.80 5.89
CA TRP A 57 -1.92 -10.44 4.59
C TRP A 57 -2.92 -11.57 4.30
N ASN A 58 -3.30 -12.32 5.33
CA ASN A 58 -4.24 -13.43 5.23
C ASN A 58 -5.46 -13.30 6.15
N ASN A 59 -5.81 -12.08 6.57
CA ASN A 59 -7.07 -11.88 7.28
C ASN A 59 -8.28 -12.09 6.34
N ASP A 60 -9.47 -12.19 6.91
CA ASP A 60 -10.68 -12.51 6.14
C ASP A 60 -10.99 -11.47 5.05
N LYS A 61 -10.74 -10.19 5.30
CA LYS A 61 -10.94 -9.11 4.30
C LYS A 61 -10.01 -9.30 3.11
N THR A 62 -8.71 -9.54 3.35
CA THR A 62 -7.71 -9.70 2.28
C THR A 62 -7.95 -10.97 1.47
N LYS A 63 -8.26 -12.09 2.13
CA LYS A 63 -8.62 -13.35 1.46
C LYS A 63 -9.86 -13.19 0.58
N GLN A 64 -10.92 -12.59 1.12
CA GLN A 64 -12.15 -12.36 0.37
C GLN A 64 -11.92 -11.43 -0.82
N MET A 65 -11.11 -10.38 -0.66
CA MET A 65 -10.76 -9.46 -1.75
C MET A 65 -10.05 -10.19 -2.91
N ARG A 66 -9.09 -11.08 -2.61
CA ARG A 66 -8.44 -11.89 -3.66
C ARG A 66 -9.47 -12.76 -4.39
N LEU A 67 -10.34 -13.44 -3.66
CA LEU A 67 -11.41 -14.24 -4.28
C LEU A 67 -12.37 -13.38 -5.11
N ASN A 68 -12.77 -12.22 -4.64
CA ASN A 68 -13.62 -11.29 -5.38
C ASN A 68 -12.95 -10.90 -6.72
N PHE A 69 -11.68 -10.51 -6.71
CA PHE A 69 -10.97 -10.14 -7.92
C PHE A 69 -10.80 -11.31 -8.90
N LEU A 70 -10.55 -12.51 -8.43
CA LEU A 70 -10.48 -13.70 -9.28
C LEU A 70 -11.84 -14.03 -9.91
N ASN A 71 -12.93 -13.86 -9.17
CA ASN A 71 -14.29 -14.18 -9.63
C ASN A 71 -14.97 -13.04 -10.40
N GLY A 72 -14.28 -11.95 -10.69
CA GLY A 72 -14.87 -10.80 -11.40
C GLY A 72 -15.90 -10.03 -10.58
N ILE A 73 -15.86 -10.16 -9.25
CA ILE A 73 -16.73 -9.43 -8.32
C ILE A 73 -16.09 -8.07 -8.01
N GLU A 74 -16.88 -7.01 -8.13
CA GLU A 74 -16.42 -5.67 -7.82
C GLU A 74 -16.22 -5.48 -6.32
N GLU A 75 -15.07 -4.90 -5.97
CA GLU A 75 -14.79 -4.40 -4.64
C GLU A 75 -15.33 -2.97 -4.53
N PRO A 76 -16.31 -2.69 -3.63
CA PRO A 76 -16.95 -1.37 -3.57
C PRO A 76 -15.96 -0.22 -3.37
N SER A 77 -14.95 -0.40 -2.54
CA SER A 77 -13.91 0.59 -2.25
C SER A 77 -12.92 0.80 -3.42
N CYS A 78 -13.04 0.01 -4.49
CA CYS A 78 -12.33 0.18 -5.77
C CYS A 78 -13.18 0.87 -6.85
N SER A 79 -14.37 1.37 -6.54
CA SER A 79 -15.34 1.92 -7.51
C SER A 79 -14.75 2.99 -8.43
N ILE A 80 -13.92 3.90 -7.90
CA ILE A 80 -13.24 4.94 -8.69
C ILE A 80 -12.27 4.31 -9.70
N CYS A 81 -11.50 3.31 -9.29
CA CYS A 81 -10.56 2.61 -10.15
C CYS A 81 -11.30 1.78 -11.21
N ASN A 82 -12.37 1.09 -10.85
CA ASN A 82 -13.19 0.33 -11.77
C ASN A 82 -13.81 1.23 -12.86
N ARG A 83 -14.40 2.37 -12.46
CA ARG A 83 -14.94 3.36 -13.41
C ARG A 83 -13.88 3.91 -14.37
N ARG A 84 -12.66 4.20 -13.88
CA ARG A 84 -11.54 4.63 -14.73
C ARG A 84 -11.02 3.53 -15.64
N SER A 85 -11.17 2.26 -15.25
CA SER A 85 -10.75 1.11 -16.05
C SER A 85 -11.53 1.01 -17.38
N GLU A 86 -12.80 1.35 -17.37
CA GLU A 86 -13.64 1.41 -18.58
C GLU A 86 -13.10 2.42 -19.60
N LEU A 87 -12.41 3.45 -19.13
CA LEU A 87 -11.77 4.48 -19.95
C LEU A 87 -10.29 4.16 -20.27
N GLY A 88 -9.78 3.00 -19.87
CA GLY A 88 -8.38 2.59 -20.05
C GLY A 88 -7.35 3.30 -19.15
N HIS A 89 -7.79 4.13 -18.19
CA HIS A 89 -6.93 4.98 -17.36
C HIS A 89 -6.89 4.57 -15.88
N ALA A 90 -7.26 3.33 -15.55
CA ALA A 90 -7.22 2.88 -14.18
C ALA A 90 -5.80 2.56 -13.73
N HIS A 91 -5.48 2.92 -12.48
CA HIS A 91 -4.24 2.59 -11.81
C HIS A 91 -3.94 1.08 -11.86
N LYS A 92 -4.93 0.23 -11.57
CA LYS A 92 -4.79 -1.23 -11.66
C LYS A 92 -4.33 -1.71 -13.04
N ASN A 93 -4.76 -1.07 -14.14
CA ASN A 93 -4.42 -1.52 -15.49
C ASN A 93 -2.93 -1.38 -15.78
N GLU A 94 -2.30 -0.31 -15.29
CA GLU A 94 -0.85 -0.09 -15.41
C GLU A 94 -0.09 -1.19 -14.66
N TYR A 95 -0.44 -1.42 -13.41
CA TYR A 95 0.26 -2.37 -12.55
C TYR A 95 -0.03 -3.83 -12.89
N ASN A 96 -1.23 -4.17 -13.39
CA ASN A 96 -1.50 -5.49 -13.93
C ASN A 96 -0.58 -5.79 -15.12
N ARG A 97 -0.41 -4.83 -16.05
CA ARG A 97 0.54 -4.99 -17.15
C ARG A 97 1.98 -5.10 -16.69
N MET A 98 2.38 -4.22 -15.76
CA MET A 98 3.76 -4.16 -15.27
C MET A 98 4.17 -5.41 -14.49
N PHE A 99 3.31 -5.94 -13.66
CA PHE A 99 3.63 -7.06 -12.77
C PHE A 99 3.01 -8.38 -13.25
N PHE A 100 1.69 -8.45 -13.42
CA PHE A 100 1.04 -9.72 -13.69
C PHE A 100 1.22 -10.22 -15.13
N GLU A 101 1.14 -9.34 -16.14
CA GLU A 101 1.23 -9.76 -17.53
C GLU A 101 2.67 -9.98 -18.00
N SER A 102 3.66 -9.29 -17.40
CA SER A 102 5.06 -9.30 -17.85
C SER A 102 6.01 -10.12 -16.96
N ASP A 103 5.55 -10.65 -15.82
CA ASP A 103 6.41 -11.29 -14.83
C ASP A 103 5.90 -12.66 -14.39
N GLU A 104 6.61 -13.72 -14.85
CA GLU A 104 6.26 -15.10 -14.52
C GLU A 104 6.36 -15.43 -13.03
N GLU A 105 7.24 -14.77 -12.27
CA GLU A 105 7.32 -14.95 -10.82
C GLU A 105 6.03 -14.46 -10.15
N ILE A 106 5.53 -13.32 -10.57
CA ILE A 106 4.27 -12.77 -10.05
C ILE A 106 3.07 -13.63 -10.45
N GLN A 107 3.07 -14.18 -11.68
CA GLN A 107 2.03 -15.15 -12.08
C GLN A 107 2.04 -16.40 -11.20
N LYS A 108 3.21 -16.90 -10.79
CA LYS A 108 3.31 -18.05 -9.87
C LYS A 108 2.73 -17.72 -8.50
N ILE A 109 2.86 -16.48 -8.02
CA ILE A 109 2.24 -16.06 -6.75
C ILE A 109 0.72 -16.04 -6.87
N VAL A 110 0.17 -15.53 -7.98
CA VAL A 110 -1.27 -15.62 -8.22
C VAL A 110 -1.72 -17.09 -8.32
N ALA A 111 -0.93 -17.95 -9.00
CA ALA A 111 -1.21 -19.38 -9.11
C ALA A 111 -1.20 -20.11 -7.75
N SER A 112 -0.42 -19.65 -6.78
CA SER A 112 -0.35 -20.25 -5.44
C SER A 112 -1.50 -19.85 -4.51
N THR A 113 -2.47 -19.07 -4.99
CA THR A 113 -3.64 -18.70 -4.19
C THR A 113 -4.44 -19.96 -3.81
N ASN A 114 -4.62 -20.16 -2.52
CA ASN A 114 -5.44 -21.24 -1.98
C ASN A 114 -6.93 -21.01 -2.26
N THR A 115 -7.73 -22.05 -2.17
CA THR A 115 -9.19 -21.98 -2.45
C THR A 115 -9.96 -21.06 -1.50
N ASP A 116 -9.39 -20.74 -0.34
CA ASP A 116 -9.94 -19.76 0.62
C ASP A 116 -9.40 -18.33 0.40
N GLY A 117 -8.56 -18.10 -0.63
CA GLY A 117 -7.95 -16.81 -0.94
C GLY A 117 -6.68 -16.50 -0.17
N SER A 118 -6.18 -17.41 0.66
CA SER A 118 -4.91 -17.25 1.38
C SER A 118 -3.70 -17.49 0.47
N LEU A 119 -2.54 -17.01 0.91
CA LEU A 119 -1.22 -17.28 0.34
C LEU A 119 -0.32 -17.82 1.45
N ASP A 120 0.48 -18.84 1.16
CA ASP A 120 1.37 -19.46 2.15
C ASP A 120 2.55 -18.54 2.51
N GLU A 121 2.98 -17.68 1.56
CA GLU A 121 4.06 -16.74 1.77
C GLU A 121 3.52 -15.30 1.88
N HIS A 122 4.02 -14.55 2.88
CA HIS A 122 3.87 -13.10 2.95
C HIS A 122 5.08 -12.45 2.29
N LYS A 123 4.91 -11.92 1.09
CA LYS A 123 5.99 -11.31 0.31
C LYS A 123 5.51 -10.07 -0.44
N LEU A 124 6.15 -8.94 -0.14
CA LEU A 124 5.85 -7.67 -0.79
C LEU A 124 6.86 -7.41 -1.90
N TYR A 125 6.37 -7.27 -3.12
CA TYR A 125 7.17 -6.91 -4.30
C TYR A 125 7.10 -5.43 -4.64
N TYR A 126 6.03 -4.78 -4.19
CA TYR A 126 5.87 -3.35 -4.27
C TYR A 126 5.68 -2.77 -2.86
N ILE A 127 6.58 -1.90 -2.45
CA ILE A 127 6.59 -1.27 -1.12
C ILE A 127 6.04 0.15 -1.24
N ASP A 128 4.91 0.43 -0.60
CA ASP A 128 4.27 1.75 -0.54
C ASP A 128 3.89 2.06 0.91
N VAL A 129 4.89 2.41 1.73
CA VAL A 129 4.74 2.68 3.15
C VAL A 129 5.04 4.15 3.45
N ARG A 130 4.15 4.79 4.18
CA ARG A 130 4.29 6.16 4.69
C ARG A 130 4.76 6.07 6.13
N TYR A 131 6.06 6.22 6.37
CA TYR A 131 6.67 6.03 7.69
C TYR A 131 6.20 7.05 8.73
N ASN A 132 5.92 8.26 8.29
CA ASN A 132 5.34 9.32 9.12
C ASN A 132 4.78 10.46 8.24
N ASN A 133 4.22 11.49 8.87
CA ASN A 133 3.70 12.68 8.20
C ASN A 133 4.60 13.92 8.34
N LEU A 134 5.87 13.76 8.71
CA LEU A 134 6.79 14.88 8.83
C LEU A 134 7.00 15.54 7.47
N CYS A 135 6.67 16.82 7.35
CA CYS A 135 6.83 17.61 6.13
C CYS A 135 6.95 19.08 6.48
N ASN A 136 7.79 19.81 5.74
CA ASN A 136 8.02 21.24 5.91
C ASN A 136 7.13 22.13 5.02
N LEU A 137 6.23 21.55 4.19
CA LEU A 137 5.32 22.29 3.34
C LEU A 137 3.84 22.00 3.63
N SER A 138 3.00 23.03 3.44
CA SER A 138 1.54 22.95 3.49
C SER A 138 0.96 23.03 2.07
N CYS A 139 1.25 22.04 1.21
CA CYS A 139 0.77 22.03 -0.17
C CYS A 139 -0.76 21.99 -0.23
N ARG A 140 -1.36 22.77 -1.13
CA ARG A 140 -2.82 22.92 -1.26
C ARG A 140 -3.55 21.58 -1.56
N SER A 141 -2.88 20.64 -2.17
CA SER A 141 -3.40 19.30 -2.50
C SER A 141 -3.18 18.28 -1.38
N CYS A 142 -2.61 18.68 -0.23
CA CYS A 142 -2.25 17.83 0.87
C CYS A 142 -3.19 17.97 2.07
N ALA A 143 -3.03 17.15 3.08
CA ALA A 143 -3.87 17.12 4.28
C ALA A 143 -3.01 16.88 5.54
N PRO A 144 -3.53 17.18 6.76
CA PRO A 144 -2.79 17.04 8.02
C PRO A 144 -2.20 15.66 8.28
N HIS A 145 -2.88 14.60 7.84
CA HIS A 145 -2.38 13.23 7.99
C HIS A 145 -1.18 12.91 7.07
N PHE A 146 -0.86 13.79 6.11
CA PHE A 146 0.32 13.69 5.27
C PHE A 146 1.31 14.84 5.46
N SER A 147 1.01 15.84 6.31
CA SER A 147 1.95 16.93 6.56
C SER A 147 1.72 17.59 7.92
N THR A 148 2.74 17.54 8.76
CA THR A 148 2.74 18.23 10.06
C THR A 148 2.57 19.75 9.91
N SER A 149 3.08 20.34 8.83
CA SER A 149 2.91 21.79 8.56
C SER A 149 1.45 22.20 8.33
N TRP A 150 0.58 21.28 7.90
CA TRP A 150 -0.86 21.53 7.73
C TRP A 150 -1.63 21.58 9.03
N VAL A 151 -1.12 20.99 10.11
CA VAL A 151 -1.88 20.78 11.36
C VAL A 151 -2.36 22.10 11.95
N MET A 152 -1.50 23.09 12.02
CA MET A 152 -1.85 24.40 12.60
C MET A 152 -2.88 25.17 11.77
N ASP A 153 -2.75 25.14 10.45
CA ASP A 153 -3.67 25.82 9.55
C ASP A 153 -5.03 25.12 9.51
N HIS A 154 -5.05 23.79 9.52
CA HIS A 154 -6.27 23.00 9.61
C HIS A 154 -7.03 23.27 10.93
N ARG A 155 -6.33 23.35 12.06
CA ARG A 155 -6.92 23.71 13.35
C ARG A 155 -7.57 25.09 13.33
N LYS A 156 -6.92 26.09 12.71
CA LYS A 156 -7.47 27.45 12.55
C LYS A 156 -8.70 27.47 11.64
N LEU A 157 -8.63 26.81 10.49
CA LEU A 157 -9.71 26.78 9.50
C LEU A 157 -11.00 26.18 10.02
N TYR A 158 -10.90 25.15 10.84
CA TYR A 158 -12.07 24.41 11.36
C TYR A 158 -12.40 24.74 12.83
N ASN A 159 -11.85 25.82 13.40
CA ASN A 159 -12.06 26.23 14.79
C ASN A 159 -11.77 25.12 15.82
N LEU A 160 -10.83 24.23 15.52
CA LEU A 160 -10.43 23.11 16.38
C LEU A 160 -9.44 23.54 17.47
N ALA A 161 -9.25 24.84 17.68
CA ALA A 161 -8.31 25.41 18.65
C ALA A 161 -8.58 25.00 20.13
N GLU A 162 -9.80 24.55 20.42
CA GLU A 162 -10.18 24.09 21.78
C GLU A 162 -9.83 22.61 22.04
N ARG A 163 -9.55 21.80 21.05
CA ARG A 163 -8.95 20.48 21.23
C ARG A 163 -7.50 20.63 21.62
N ARG A 164 -7.30 20.83 22.92
CA ARG A 164 -5.99 20.83 23.59
C ARG A 164 -5.46 19.39 23.75
N ASP A 165 -5.56 18.59 22.73
CA ASP A 165 -4.78 17.38 22.67
C ASP A 165 -3.33 17.81 22.45
N LYS A 166 -2.42 17.33 23.29
CA LYS A 166 -0.97 17.54 23.21
C LYS A 166 -0.34 16.94 21.96
N ASP A 167 -1.17 16.61 20.99
CA ASP A 167 -0.82 16.04 19.72
C ASP A 167 -0.31 17.18 18.83
N ASP A 168 1.00 17.22 18.62
CA ASP A 168 1.66 18.11 17.66
C ASP A 168 1.29 17.78 16.22
N GLY A 169 0.44 16.77 16.01
CA GLY A 169 -0.01 16.27 14.74
C GLY A 169 1.00 15.33 14.07
N TYR A 170 2.08 14.98 14.74
CA TYR A 170 3.01 13.97 14.26
C TYR A 170 2.36 12.57 14.36
N GLN A 171 2.38 11.84 13.25
CA GLN A 171 1.78 10.51 13.12
C GLN A 171 2.77 9.54 12.51
N PHE A 172 2.76 8.32 13.01
CA PHE A 172 3.47 7.18 12.46
C PHE A 172 2.57 5.94 12.50
N PRO A 173 2.74 4.97 11.58
CA PRO A 173 1.73 3.95 11.34
C PRO A 173 1.63 2.84 12.39
N GLY A 174 2.71 2.55 13.12
CA GLY A 174 2.79 1.41 14.02
C GLY A 174 2.36 1.70 15.47
N LYS A 175 2.50 0.70 16.34
CA LYS A 175 2.44 0.83 17.80
C LYS A 175 3.65 1.59 18.34
N THR A 176 4.80 1.43 17.65
CA THR A 176 6.05 2.11 17.91
C THR A 176 6.56 2.78 16.63
N GLU A 177 7.28 3.89 16.79
CA GLU A 177 8.01 4.50 15.68
C GLU A 177 9.06 3.51 15.17
N GLY A 178 9.11 3.30 13.84
CA GLY A 178 10.00 2.32 13.21
C GLY A 178 9.38 0.95 12.94
N GLN A 179 8.26 0.56 13.59
CA GLN A 179 7.64 -0.74 13.35
C GLN A 179 7.37 -1.00 11.85
N ALA A 180 6.86 -0.01 11.13
CA ALA A 180 6.57 -0.17 9.71
C ALA A 180 7.83 -0.47 8.87
N LEU A 181 8.96 0.11 9.25
CA LEU A 181 10.25 -0.20 8.63
C LEU A 181 10.68 -1.63 8.95
N GLU A 182 10.62 -2.02 10.22
CA GLU A 182 11.00 -3.37 10.67
C GLU A 182 10.21 -4.44 9.92
N GLU A 183 8.92 -4.23 9.72
CA GLU A 183 8.04 -5.18 9.03
C GLU A 183 8.30 -5.28 7.52
N ILE A 184 8.84 -4.24 6.87
CA ILE A 184 9.15 -4.31 5.44
C ILE A 184 10.59 -4.78 5.13
N ILE A 185 11.52 -4.69 6.06
CA ILE A 185 12.93 -5.08 5.85
C ILE A 185 13.05 -6.49 5.23
N PRO A 186 12.33 -7.53 5.70
CA PRO A 186 12.44 -8.87 5.11
C PRO A 186 12.07 -8.94 3.63
N HIS A 187 11.28 -8.00 3.13
CA HIS A 187 10.81 -7.98 1.75
C HIS A 187 11.76 -7.22 0.81
N LEU A 188 12.65 -6.37 1.34
CA LEU A 188 13.53 -5.50 0.54
C LEU A 188 14.47 -6.27 -0.38
N ALA A 189 14.90 -7.47 0.03
CA ALA A 189 15.80 -8.31 -0.80
C ALA A 189 15.18 -8.72 -2.15
N THR A 190 13.86 -8.75 -2.24
CA THR A 190 13.13 -9.21 -3.44
C THR A 190 12.12 -8.18 -3.97
N ALA A 191 12.07 -7.00 -3.37
CA ALA A 191 11.23 -5.90 -3.85
C ALA A 191 11.59 -5.54 -5.30
N LYS A 192 10.58 -5.29 -6.12
CA LYS A 192 10.71 -4.87 -7.53
C LYS A 192 10.43 -3.40 -7.71
N MET A 193 9.68 -2.81 -6.77
CA MET A 193 9.36 -1.38 -6.76
C MET A 193 9.23 -0.85 -5.35
N ILE A 194 9.69 0.37 -5.14
CA ILE A 194 9.45 1.15 -3.92
C ILE A 194 8.92 2.53 -4.31
N TYR A 195 7.88 2.98 -3.60
CA TYR A 195 7.34 4.30 -3.76
C TYR A 195 7.44 5.09 -2.46
N PHE A 196 8.34 6.07 -2.45
CA PHE A 196 8.51 7.00 -1.34
C PHE A 196 7.57 8.19 -1.48
N ALA A 197 6.66 8.33 -0.53
CA ALA A 197 5.76 9.48 -0.42
C ALA A 197 5.19 9.56 1.00
N GLY A 198 4.30 10.53 1.25
CA GLY A 198 3.72 10.77 2.57
C GLY A 198 4.70 11.49 3.49
N GLY A 199 4.32 12.63 4.08
CA GLY A 199 5.28 13.57 4.59
C GLY A 199 6.24 14.06 3.48
N GLU A 200 7.47 14.40 3.83
CA GLU A 200 8.56 14.61 2.88
C GLU A 200 9.58 13.46 3.03
N PRO A 201 9.71 12.56 2.04
CA PRO A 201 10.57 11.39 2.17
C PRO A 201 12.03 11.73 2.50
N LEU A 202 12.57 12.80 1.92
CA LEU A 202 13.98 13.17 2.13
C LEU A 202 14.27 13.70 3.54
N MET A 203 13.22 14.04 4.32
CA MET A 203 13.35 14.40 5.74
C MET A 203 13.25 13.19 6.69
N GLN A 204 12.91 12.01 6.18
CA GLN A 204 12.66 10.82 6.99
C GLN A 204 13.90 9.94 7.07
N LYS A 205 14.30 9.56 8.29
CA LYS A 205 15.44 8.64 8.49
C LYS A 205 15.19 7.26 7.86
N GLU A 206 13.94 6.80 7.90
CA GLU A 206 13.51 5.51 7.37
C GLU A 206 13.78 5.40 5.86
N HIS A 207 13.66 6.50 5.12
CA HIS A 207 14.02 6.56 3.70
C HIS A 207 15.48 6.13 3.48
N TYR A 208 16.41 6.70 4.23
CA TYR A 208 17.85 6.37 4.10
C TYR A 208 18.18 4.98 4.62
N GLU A 209 17.48 4.52 5.66
CA GLU A 209 17.63 3.16 6.18
C GLU A 209 17.20 2.12 5.14
N VAL A 210 16.09 2.34 4.43
CA VAL A 210 15.66 1.48 3.32
C VAL A 210 16.69 1.44 2.21
N LEU A 211 17.21 2.58 1.76
CA LEU A 211 18.26 2.62 0.72
C LEU A 211 19.52 1.86 1.14
N ASN A 212 19.95 2.03 2.39
CA ASN A 212 21.10 1.29 2.92
C ASN A 212 20.84 -0.22 2.95
N LYS A 213 19.64 -0.66 3.35
CA LYS A 213 19.27 -2.07 3.34
C LYS A 213 19.18 -2.66 1.93
N LEU A 214 18.71 -1.92 0.95
CA LEU A 214 18.73 -2.35 -0.45
C LEU A 214 20.15 -2.60 -0.94
N ILE A 215 21.09 -1.70 -0.61
CA ILE A 215 22.51 -1.86 -0.95
C ILE A 215 23.10 -3.08 -0.21
N GLU A 216 22.80 -3.24 1.08
CA GLU A 216 23.24 -4.39 1.90
C GLU A 216 22.78 -5.73 1.32
N PHE A 217 21.53 -5.79 0.84
CA PHE A 217 20.95 -6.99 0.23
C PHE A 217 21.34 -7.19 -1.24
N GLY A 218 22.03 -6.22 -1.85
CA GLY A 218 22.40 -6.26 -3.27
C GLY A 218 21.23 -6.09 -4.23
N ASN A 219 20.08 -5.60 -3.74
CA ASN A 219 18.91 -5.32 -4.58
C ASN A 219 18.95 -3.88 -5.09
N THR A 220 19.67 -3.64 -6.18
CA THR A 220 19.93 -2.30 -6.74
C THR A 220 19.25 -2.04 -8.09
N ASP A 221 18.59 -3.05 -8.67
CA ASP A 221 17.96 -2.95 -10.00
C ASP A 221 16.44 -2.69 -9.92
N LEU A 222 15.90 -2.45 -8.70
CA LEU A 222 14.48 -2.17 -8.53
C LEU A 222 14.12 -0.76 -8.99
N GLU A 223 12.85 -0.54 -9.32
CA GLU A 223 12.32 0.78 -9.63
C GLU A 223 12.03 1.56 -8.33
N ILE A 224 12.54 2.80 -8.22
CA ILE A 224 12.23 3.69 -7.11
C ILE A 224 11.47 4.91 -7.62
N ARG A 225 10.30 5.15 -7.07
CA ARG A 225 9.45 6.31 -7.37
C ARG A 225 9.36 7.24 -6.16
N TYR A 226 9.24 8.54 -6.43
CA TYR A 226 9.14 9.57 -5.40
C TYR A 226 7.97 10.52 -5.64
N ASN A 227 7.27 10.86 -4.55
CA ASN A 227 6.59 12.13 -4.40
C ASN A 227 7.34 12.95 -3.36
N THR A 228 8.07 13.96 -3.78
CA THR A 228 8.93 14.79 -2.93
C THR A 228 8.86 16.24 -3.35
N ASN A 229 9.09 17.15 -2.42
CA ASN A 229 9.26 18.56 -2.65
C ASN A 229 10.75 18.96 -2.77
N PHE A 230 11.66 17.97 -2.70
CA PHE A 230 13.12 18.12 -2.81
C PHE A 230 13.76 19.02 -1.74
N SER A 231 13.24 19.08 -0.52
CA SER A 231 13.82 19.92 0.55
C SER A 231 14.56 19.11 1.61
#